data_8d11ffc4c73aa50c9f4e27a2396f6afe
#
_entry.id   8d11ffc4c73aa50c9f4e27a2396f6afe
#
_cell.length_a   1.000
_cell.length_b   1.000
_cell.length_c   1.000
_cell.angle_alpha   90.00
_cell.angle_beta   90.00
_cell.angle_gamma   90.00
#
_symmetry.space_group_name_H-M   'P 1'
#
loop_
_entity.id
_entity.type
_entity.pdbx_description
1 polymer ?
#
loop_
_entity_poly.entity_id
_entity_poly.type
_entity_poly.pdbx_seq_one_letter_code
_entity_poly.pdbx_strand_id
1 'polypeptide(L)'
;MEIWEALVLGIAQGLSEFLPISSSGHLLILEKAGIGQENLFFNVMLHVGTLFAVLIALRKTWVPLVAQPFLALRPKRKSKANIKKNFEYQDVFGGVPPLKIDGYVLLACVPTVAFAFLFKLLFPSLLDGKLLGCGFVLTSILLYLSENFNSTKSALLSPKTSILTGVLQGIAVLPGVSRSGATISALTIQGIDKQAATTFSFLLSIPIIIGSALYESLDLISVKVAISISPWAIIVGMISAFLSGLLAIKFFLKLIQKHSITGFAIYTLLLGIAVSVYPFFL
;
A
#
# COMPACT_ATOMS: atom_id res chain seq x y z
N MET A 1 -15.75 1.63 21.01
CA MET A 1 -15.15 2.63 20.08
C MET A 1 -16.14 3.73 19.81
N GLU A 2 -15.80 4.94 20.14
CA GLU A 2 -16.58 6.13 19.88
C GLU A 2 -16.50 6.57 18.40
N ILE A 3 -17.49 7.33 17.92
CA ILE A 3 -17.52 7.75 16.49
C ILE A 3 -16.34 8.64 16.13
N TRP A 4 -15.91 9.53 17.03
CA TRP A 4 -14.76 10.41 16.78
C TRP A 4 -13.43 9.63 16.71
N GLU A 5 -13.28 8.54 17.49
CA GLU A 5 -12.12 7.64 17.41
C GLU A 5 -12.05 6.96 16.04
N ALA A 6 -13.20 6.45 15.57
CA ALA A 6 -13.31 5.86 14.24
C ALA A 6 -12.97 6.86 13.12
N LEU A 7 -13.39 8.12 13.26
CA LEU A 7 -13.05 9.20 12.35
C LEU A 7 -11.54 9.44 12.30
N VAL A 8 -10.89 9.56 13.46
CA VAL A 8 -9.45 9.82 13.57
C VAL A 8 -8.65 8.66 12.99
N LEU A 9 -8.98 7.41 13.37
CA LEU A 9 -8.31 6.22 12.86
C LEU A 9 -8.50 6.07 11.33
N GLY A 10 -9.71 6.37 10.83
CA GLY A 10 -9.97 6.35 9.40
C GLY A 10 -9.16 7.41 8.64
N ILE A 11 -9.04 8.63 9.14
CA ILE A 11 -8.21 9.67 8.54
C ILE A 11 -6.74 9.24 8.56
N ALA A 12 -6.25 8.75 9.69
CA ALA A 12 -4.87 8.27 9.83
C ALA A 12 -4.58 7.12 8.85
N GLN A 13 -5.47 6.12 8.76
CA GLN A 13 -5.34 5.02 7.81
C GLN A 13 -5.29 5.53 6.37
N GLY A 14 -6.25 6.35 5.95
CA GLY A 14 -6.31 6.80 4.56
C GLY A 14 -5.10 7.63 4.14
N LEU A 15 -4.63 8.53 5.00
CA LEU A 15 -3.44 9.32 4.72
C LEU A 15 -2.19 8.43 4.65
N SER A 16 -1.96 7.59 5.64
CA SER A 16 -0.72 6.84 5.79
C SER A 16 -0.64 5.58 4.93
N GLU A 17 -1.75 5.08 4.38
CA GLU A 17 -1.77 3.90 3.51
C GLU A 17 -1.02 4.12 2.19
N PHE A 18 -1.18 5.30 1.60
CA PHE A 18 -0.58 5.64 0.31
C PHE A 18 0.65 6.54 0.43
N LEU A 19 0.76 7.33 1.49
CA LEU A 19 2.00 8.02 1.81
C LEU A 19 3.02 7.00 2.35
N PRO A 20 4.30 7.18 2.06
CA PRO A 20 5.33 6.19 2.44
C PRO A 20 5.74 6.33 3.91
N ILE A 21 4.76 6.23 4.85
CA ILE A 21 4.96 6.49 6.29
C ILE A 21 4.45 5.38 7.21
N SER A 22 3.92 4.28 6.69
CA SER A 22 3.37 3.13 7.43
C SER A 22 2.03 3.37 8.13
N SER A 23 0.94 2.91 7.53
CA SER A 23 -0.40 2.98 8.11
C SER A 23 -0.55 2.12 9.38
N SER A 24 -0.07 0.88 9.35
CA SER A 24 -0.10 -0.02 10.51
C SER A 24 0.63 0.57 11.72
N GLY A 25 1.75 1.24 11.48
CA GLY A 25 2.49 1.88 12.55
C GLY A 25 1.74 3.06 13.17
N HIS A 26 1.09 3.90 12.36
CA HIS A 26 0.32 5.03 12.85
C HIS A 26 -0.94 4.60 13.61
N LEU A 27 -1.66 3.59 13.10
CA LEU A 27 -2.81 3.04 13.82
C LEU A 27 -2.39 2.50 15.19
N LEU A 28 -1.33 1.70 15.24
CA LEU A 28 -0.83 1.13 16.49
C LEU A 28 -0.41 2.22 17.51
N ILE A 29 0.21 3.31 17.05
CA ILE A 29 0.54 4.46 17.91
C ILE A 29 -0.71 5.10 18.48
N LEU A 30 -1.73 5.34 17.66
CA LEU A 30 -2.98 5.96 18.08
C LEU A 30 -3.75 5.06 19.07
N GLU A 31 -3.83 3.78 18.78
CA GLU A 31 -4.49 2.77 19.63
C GLU A 31 -3.78 2.67 21.01
N LYS A 32 -2.45 2.64 21.03
CA LYS A 32 -1.67 2.68 22.29
C LYS A 32 -1.83 4.01 23.02
N ALA A 33 -2.04 5.12 22.32
CA ALA A 33 -2.35 6.42 22.93
C ALA A 33 -3.80 6.53 23.47
N GLY A 34 -4.59 5.45 23.38
CA GLY A 34 -5.95 5.39 23.87
C GLY A 34 -7.00 5.93 22.89
N ILE A 35 -6.65 6.10 21.61
CA ILE A 35 -7.59 6.47 20.57
C ILE A 35 -8.09 5.20 19.87
N GLY A 36 -9.26 4.74 20.26
CA GLY A 36 -9.83 3.47 19.81
C GLY A 36 -9.31 2.28 20.59
N GLN A 37 -9.59 1.10 20.05
CA GLN A 37 -9.12 -0.19 20.57
C GLN A 37 -8.61 -1.02 19.42
N GLU A 38 -7.54 -1.76 19.63
CA GLU A 38 -7.06 -2.71 18.64
C GLU A 38 -8.16 -3.70 18.28
N ASN A 39 -8.66 -3.59 17.06
CA ASN A 39 -9.74 -4.42 16.56
C ASN A 39 -9.50 -4.78 15.11
N LEU A 40 -9.17 -6.06 14.88
CA LEU A 40 -8.84 -6.58 13.57
C LEU A 40 -9.94 -6.31 12.53
N PHE A 41 -11.21 -6.54 12.90
CA PHE A 41 -12.34 -6.31 11.98
C PHE A 41 -12.45 -4.84 11.57
N PHE A 42 -12.29 -3.91 12.52
CA PHE A 42 -12.34 -2.48 12.21
C PHE A 42 -11.18 -2.07 11.29
N ASN A 43 -9.97 -2.55 11.57
CA ASN A 43 -8.80 -2.27 10.74
C ASN A 43 -8.97 -2.82 9.31
N VAL A 44 -9.59 -4.01 9.14
CA VAL A 44 -9.97 -4.54 7.81
C VAL A 44 -10.94 -3.59 7.11
N MET A 45 -11.95 -3.06 7.82
CA MET A 45 -12.91 -2.14 7.22
C MET A 45 -12.26 -0.81 6.80
N LEU A 46 -11.28 -0.33 7.55
CA LEU A 46 -10.49 0.84 7.14
C LEU A 46 -9.71 0.57 5.84
N HIS A 47 -9.10 -0.62 5.71
CA HIS A 47 -8.42 -1.03 4.48
C HIS A 47 -9.39 -1.17 3.30
N VAL A 48 -10.62 -1.63 3.52
CA VAL A 48 -11.67 -1.63 2.49
C VAL A 48 -11.99 -0.19 2.04
N GLY A 49 -12.05 0.76 2.98
CA GLY A 49 -12.20 2.18 2.65
C GLY A 49 -11.08 2.68 1.73
N THR A 50 -9.82 2.38 2.05
CA THR A 50 -8.66 2.77 1.22
C THR A 50 -8.61 2.00 -0.11
N LEU A 51 -9.10 0.76 -0.17
CA LEU A 51 -9.27 0.02 -1.42
C LEU A 51 -10.21 0.77 -2.39
N PHE A 52 -11.35 1.26 -1.92
CA PHE A 52 -12.22 2.08 -2.76
C PHE A 52 -11.54 3.38 -3.21
N ALA A 53 -10.70 3.99 -2.36
CA ALA A 53 -9.94 5.18 -2.73
C ALA A 53 -9.01 4.91 -3.92
N VAL A 54 -8.21 3.84 -3.88
CA VAL A 54 -7.28 3.51 -4.97
C VAL A 54 -8.02 3.08 -6.24
N LEU A 55 -9.11 2.34 -6.12
CA LEU A 55 -9.93 1.95 -7.27
C LEU A 55 -10.51 3.17 -8.00
N ILE A 56 -10.98 4.17 -7.27
CA ILE A 56 -11.53 5.39 -7.86
C ILE A 56 -10.41 6.29 -8.40
N ALA A 57 -9.32 6.48 -7.64
CA ALA A 57 -8.21 7.34 -8.05
C ALA A 57 -7.53 6.85 -9.34
N LEU A 58 -7.28 5.55 -9.43
CA LEU A 58 -6.56 4.94 -10.56
C LEU A 58 -7.48 4.26 -11.59
N ARG A 59 -8.78 4.60 -11.61
CA ARG A 59 -9.75 3.96 -12.52
C ARG A 59 -9.35 3.99 -13.99
N LYS A 60 -8.71 5.04 -14.44
CA LYS A 60 -8.21 5.19 -15.80
C LYS A 60 -7.01 4.29 -16.11
N THR A 61 -6.33 3.82 -15.08
CA THR A 61 -5.16 2.95 -15.19
C THR A 61 -5.55 1.49 -15.07
N TRP A 62 -6.28 1.09 -14.00
CA TRP A 62 -6.57 -0.33 -13.76
C TRP A 62 -7.71 -0.89 -14.63
N VAL A 63 -8.74 -0.09 -14.97
CA VAL A 63 -9.86 -0.58 -15.79
C VAL A 63 -9.38 -1.13 -17.15
N PRO A 64 -8.49 -0.45 -17.89
CA PRO A 64 -7.91 -1.02 -19.12
C PRO A 64 -7.10 -2.29 -18.86
N LEU A 65 -6.39 -2.40 -17.75
CA LEU A 65 -5.60 -3.58 -17.39
C LEU A 65 -6.52 -4.79 -17.28
N VAL A 66 -7.57 -4.73 -16.49
CA VAL A 66 -8.53 -5.82 -16.30
C VAL A 66 -9.36 -6.09 -17.57
N ALA A 67 -9.75 -5.06 -18.32
CA ALA A 67 -10.59 -5.23 -19.51
C ALA A 67 -9.87 -5.89 -20.70
N GLN A 68 -8.57 -5.66 -20.87
CA GLN A 68 -7.83 -6.13 -22.06
C GLN A 68 -7.77 -7.65 -22.22
N PRO A 69 -7.56 -8.49 -21.21
CA PRO A 69 -7.62 -9.93 -21.34
C PRO A 69 -8.95 -10.41 -21.94
N PHE A 70 -10.06 -9.84 -21.47
CA PHE A 70 -11.41 -10.19 -21.98
C PHE A 70 -11.65 -9.68 -23.41
N LEU A 71 -11.10 -8.52 -23.76
CA LEU A 71 -11.19 -7.96 -25.11
C LEU A 71 -10.32 -8.72 -26.11
N ALA A 72 -9.20 -9.29 -25.68
CA ALA A 72 -8.33 -10.11 -26.50
C ALA A 72 -8.98 -11.44 -26.90
N LEU A 73 -9.93 -11.96 -26.12
CA LEU A 73 -10.70 -13.18 -26.40
C LEU A 73 -11.85 -12.95 -27.39
N ARG A 74 -12.22 -11.69 -27.69
CA ARG A 74 -13.27 -11.39 -28.66
C ARG A 74 -12.72 -11.53 -30.11
N PRO A 75 -13.48 -12.15 -31.04
CA PRO A 75 -13.07 -12.27 -32.44
C PRO A 75 -12.84 -10.86 -33.03
N LYS A 76 -11.76 -10.74 -33.84
CA LYS A 76 -11.23 -9.49 -34.40
C LYS A 76 -12.27 -8.75 -35.26
N ARG A 77 -13.20 -8.04 -34.66
CA ARG A 77 -14.01 -7.03 -35.35
C ARG A 77 -13.26 -5.70 -35.27
N LYS A 78 -13.13 -5.01 -36.42
CA LYS A 78 -12.32 -3.80 -36.75
C LYS A 78 -12.29 -2.63 -35.76
N SER A 79 -12.10 -2.85 -34.47
CA SER A 79 -12.08 -1.78 -33.41
C SER A 79 -10.70 -1.51 -32.82
N LYS A 80 -9.59 -1.94 -33.47
CA LYS A 80 -8.23 -1.70 -32.92
C LYS A 80 -7.79 -0.24 -32.90
N ALA A 81 -8.44 0.65 -33.68
CA ALA A 81 -7.98 2.02 -33.85
C ALA A 81 -8.37 2.97 -32.71
N ASN A 82 -9.48 2.72 -31.98
CA ASN A 82 -10.00 3.64 -30.98
C ASN A 82 -9.58 3.31 -29.54
N ILE A 83 -9.09 2.11 -29.27
CA ILE A 83 -8.66 1.70 -27.91
C ILE A 83 -7.29 2.28 -27.56
N LYS A 84 -6.45 2.58 -28.56
CA LYS A 84 -5.08 3.11 -28.34
C LYS A 84 -5.00 4.56 -27.86
N LYS A 85 -6.05 5.37 -27.99
CA LYS A 85 -5.94 6.83 -27.83
C LYS A 85 -6.30 7.39 -26.45
N ASN A 86 -6.89 6.61 -25.52
CA ASN A 86 -7.50 7.19 -24.31
C ASN A 86 -6.97 6.63 -22.98
N PHE A 87 -5.81 5.98 -22.94
CA PHE A 87 -5.36 5.37 -21.69
C PHE A 87 -4.06 5.98 -21.18
N GLU A 88 -4.18 6.72 -20.09
CA GLU A 88 -3.12 7.38 -19.32
C GLU A 88 -1.98 6.41 -18.91
N TYR A 89 -2.26 5.08 -18.86
CA TYR A 89 -1.28 4.06 -18.45
C TYR A 89 -0.10 3.93 -19.44
N GLN A 90 -0.31 4.20 -20.75
CA GLN A 90 0.76 4.05 -21.76
C GLN A 90 1.87 5.07 -21.55
N ASP A 91 1.51 6.27 -21.12
CA ASP A 91 2.48 7.33 -20.83
C ASP A 91 3.23 7.04 -19.53
N VAL A 92 2.54 6.43 -18.54
CA VAL A 92 3.12 6.11 -17.23
C VAL A 92 4.12 4.95 -17.29
N PHE A 93 3.82 3.87 -18.05
CA PHE A 93 4.66 2.66 -18.06
C PHE A 93 5.51 2.49 -19.31
N GLY A 94 5.82 3.59 -20.03
CA GLY A 94 6.73 3.58 -21.16
C GLY A 94 6.32 2.61 -22.30
N GLY A 95 5.00 2.42 -22.50
CA GLY A 95 4.47 1.56 -23.54
C GLY A 95 4.49 0.05 -23.23
N VAL A 96 4.78 -0.36 -21.99
CA VAL A 96 4.64 -1.78 -21.57
C VAL A 96 3.20 -2.22 -21.76
N PRO A 97 2.94 -3.37 -22.43
CA PRO A 97 1.59 -3.84 -22.67
C PRO A 97 0.82 -4.12 -21.37
N PRO A 98 -0.50 -3.83 -21.27
CA PRO A 98 -1.31 -4.04 -20.08
C PRO A 98 -1.20 -5.45 -19.50
N LEU A 99 -1.33 -6.47 -20.34
CA LEU A 99 -1.24 -7.88 -19.92
C LEU A 99 0.10 -8.20 -19.23
N LYS A 100 1.19 -7.54 -19.62
CA LYS A 100 2.48 -7.68 -18.94
C LYS A 100 2.46 -6.99 -17.58
N ILE A 101 1.82 -5.81 -17.47
CA ILE A 101 1.69 -5.09 -16.19
C ILE A 101 0.88 -5.94 -15.20
N ASP A 102 -0.26 -6.52 -15.65
CA ASP A 102 -1.05 -7.45 -14.82
C ASP A 102 -0.21 -8.63 -14.35
N GLY A 103 0.55 -9.24 -15.28
CA GLY A 103 1.47 -10.33 -14.95
C GLY A 103 2.54 -9.92 -13.94
N TYR A 104 3.07 -8.70 -14.03
CA TYR A 104 4.07 -8.17 -13.10
C TYR A 104 3.48 -7.87 -11.72
N VAL A 105 2.24 -7.38 -11.66
CA VAL A 105 1.51 -7.19 -10.39
C VAL A 105 1.31 -8.55 -9.70
N LEU A 106 0.78 -9.54 -10.42
CA LEU A 106 0.57 -10.89 -9.88
C LEU A 106 1.89 -11.56 -9.47
N LEU A 107 2.94 -11.39 -10.27
CA LEU A 107 4.27 -11.93 -9.97
C LEU A 107 4.86 -11.33 -8.70
N ALA A 108 4.63 -10.03 -8.43
CA ALA A 108 5.06 -9.38 -7.19
C ALA A 108 4.26 -9.87 -5.96
N CYS A 109 2.99 -10.27 -6.15
CA CYS A 109 2.20 -10.82 -5.04
C CYS A 109 2.76 -12.15 -4.51
N VAL A 110 3.39 -12.97 -5.35
CA VAL A 110 3.89 -14.30 -4.94
C VAL A 110 4.91 -14.22 -3.79
N PRO A 111 6.05 -13.52 -3.92
CA PRO A 111 6.98 -13.39 -2.81
C PRO A 111 6.38 -12.63 -1.62
N THR A 112 5.49 -11.65 -1.85
CA THR A 112 4.80 -10.95 -0.75
C THR A 112 4.03 -11.91 0.13
N VAL A 113 3.20 -12.76 -0.46
CA VAL A 113 2.40 -13.75 0.26
C VAL A 113 3.31 -14.77 0.95
N ALA A 114 4.36 -15.25 0.26
CA ALA A 114 5.31 -16.18 0.83
C ALA A 114 6.00 -15.61 2.09
N PHE A 115 6.45 -14.35 2.05
CA PHE A 115 7.06 -13.67 3.20
C PHE A 115 6.04 -13.42 4.32
N ALA A 116 4.80 -13.03 4.01
CA ALA A 116 3.76 -12.84 5.02
C ALA A 116 3.48 -14.13 5.81
N PHE A 117 3.34 -15.26 5.11
CA PHE A 117 3.20 -16.56 5.76
C PHE A 117 4.45 -16.98 6.53
N LEU A 118 5.64 -16.76 5.98
CA LEU A 118 6.91 -17.08 6.63
C LEU A 118 7.05 -16.32 7.96
N PHE A 119 6.79 -15.02 7.98
CA PHE A 119 6.83 -14.20 9.20
C PHE A 119 5.78 -14.65 10.22
N LYS A 120 4.54 -14.91 9.78
CA LYS A 120 3.49 -15.39 10.68
C LYS A 120 3.82 -16.74 11.30
N LEU A 121 4.47 -17.64 10.55
CA LEU A 121 4.80 -19.00 11.00
C LEU A 121 6.05 -19.05 11.88
N LEU A 122 7.12 -18.36 11.44
CA LEU A 122 8.44 -18.52 12.10
C LEU A 122 8.73 -17.41 13.11
N PHE A 123 8.16 -16.21 12.91
CA PHE A 123 8.50 -15.02 13.70
C PHE A 123 7.26 -14.24 14.13
N PRO A 124 6.23 -14.87 14.73
CA PRO A 124 5.00 -14.16 15.11
C PRO A 124 5.26 -12.99 16.06
N SER A 125 6.27 -13.10 16.93
CA SER A 125 6.66 -12.04 17.86
C SER A 125 7.20 -10.76 17.21
N LEU A 126 7.61 -10.81 15.93
CA LEU A 126 8.00 -9.61 15.19
C LEU A 126 6.78 -8.81 14.70
N LEU A 127 5.60 -9.44 14.67
CA LEU A 127 4.35 -8.84 14.24
C LEU A 127 3.60 -8.13 15.38
N ASP A 128 4.01 -8.34 16.64
CA ASP A 128 3.37 -7.77 17.85
C ASP A 128 3.63 -6.26 18.03
N GLY A 129 4.32 -5.62 17.11
CA GLY A 129 4.66 -4.20 17.19
C GLY A 129 5.83 -3.85 18.11
N LYS A 130 6.50 -4.83 18.75
CA LYS A 130 7.69 -4.59 19.60
C LYS A 130 8.85 -3.92 18.86
N LEU A 131 8.95 -4.14 17.55
CA LEU A 131 9.96 -3.54 16.67
C LEU A 131 9.41 -2.37 15.85
N LEU A 132 8.32 -1.74 16.29
CA LEU A 132 7.66 -0.66 15.56
C LEU A 132 8.62 0.47 15.16
N GLY A 133 9.45 0.92 16.10
CA GLY A 133 10.46 1.96 15.85
C GLY A 133 11.48 1.52 14.80
N CYS A 134 11.96 0.27 14.87
CA CYS A 134 12.87 -0.29 13.86
C CYS A 134 12.22 -0.34 12.48
N GLY A 135 10.92 -0.64 12.41
CA GLY A 135 10.15 -0.62 11.16
C GLY A 135 10.10 0.77 10.52
N PHE A 136 9.86 1.81 11.30
CA PHE A 136 9.91 3.20 10.82
C PHE A 136 11.32 3.61 10.37
N VAL A 137 12.36 3.23 11.12
CA VAL A 137 13.76 3.49 10.72
C VAL A 137 14.09 2.77 9.41
N LEU A 138 13.67 1.51 9.24
CA LEU A 138 13.85 0.78 7.98
C LEU A 138 13.13 1.47 6.83
N THR A 139 11.91 1.96 7.04
CA THR A 139 11.19 2.78 6.04
C THR A 139 12.00 4.01 5.65
N SER A 140 12.54 4.73 6.63
CA SER A 140 13.40 5.91 6.39
C SER A 140 14.61 5.57 5.53
N ILE A 141 15.32 4.50 5.87
CA ILE A 141 16.49 4.03 5.12
C ILE A 141 16.11 3.72 3.66
N LEU A 142 15.03 2.98 3.43
CA LEU A 142 14.57 2.64 2.08
C LEU A 142 14.25 3.88 1.26
N LEU A 143 13.53 4.85 1.84
CA LEU A 143 13.18 6.10 1.18
C LEU A 143 14.43 6.95 0.88
N TYR A 144 15.37 7.04 1.81
CA TYR A 144 16.63 7.76 1.61
C TYR A 144 17.48 7.13 0.51
N LEU A 145 17.61 5.81 0.50
CA LEU A 145 18.33 5.07 -0.54
C LEU A 145 17.67 5.29 -1.91
N SER A 146 16.34 5.30 -1.99
CA SER A 146 15.62 5.48 -3.24
C SER A 146 15.85 6.87 -3.87
N GLU A 147 16.06 7.90 -3.07
CA GLU A 147 16.39 9.24 -3.57
C GLU A 147 17.84 9.35 -4.06
N ASN A 148 18.78 8.73 -3.34
CA ASN A 148 20.19 8.87 -3.63
C ASN A 148 20.71 7.91 -4.70
N PHE A 149 20.10 6.74 -4.83
CA PHE A 149 20.46 5.72 -5.81
C PHE A 149 19.52 5.68 -7.02
N ASN A 150 18.70 6.72 -7.21
CA ASN A 150 17.85 6.83 -8.39
C ASN A 150 18.74 6.87 -9.64
N SER A 151 18.78 5.75 -10.36
CA SER A 151 19.52 5.65 -11.62
C SER A 151 18.88 6.59 -12.65
N THR A 152 19.71 7.39 -13.33
CA THR A 152 19.28 8.23 -14.46
C THR A 152 18.84 7.42 -15.68
N LYS A 153 18.97 6.08 -15.62
CA LYS A 153 18.53 5.17 -16.67
C LYS A 153 17.05 4.85 -16.44
N SER A 154 16.20 5.25 -17.36
CA SER A 154 14.80 4.85 -17.41
C SER A 154 14.70 3.35 -17.69
N ALA A 155 14.67 2.55 -16.63
CA ALA A 155 14.43 1.12 -16.73
C ALA A 155 12.93 0.84 -16.90
N LEU A 156 12.60 -0.21 -17.64
CA LEU A 156 11.23 -0.68 -17.80
C LEU A 156 10.90 -1.76 -16.77
N LEU A 157 9.63 -1.86 -16.40
CA LEU A 157 9.13 -2.96 -15.59
C LEU A 157 9.47 -4.31 -16.23
N SER A 158 9.92 -5.25 -15.41
CA SER A 158 10.37 -6.57 -15.82
C SER A 158 10.01 -7.61 -14.75
N PRO A 159 10.06 -8.92 -15.06
CA PRO A 159 9.86 -9.97 -14.05
C PRO A 159 10.80 -9.82 -12.84
N LYS A 160 12.07 -9.48 -13.10
CA LYS A 160 13.07 -9.30 -12.04
C LYS A 160 12.71 -8.13 -11.12
N THR A 161 12.34 -6.98 -11.68
CA THR A 161 11.95 -5.80 -10.88
C THR A 161 10.70 -6.11 -10.05
N SER A 162 9.76 -6.87 -10.61
CA SER A 162 8.52 -7.24 -9.92
C SER A 162 8.76 -8.21 -8.75
N ILE A 163 9.57 -9.25 -8.95
CA ILE A 163 9.90 -10.20 -7.88
C ILE A 163 10.61 -9.48 -6.72
N LEU A 164 11.61 -8.64 -7.03
CA LEU A 164 12.35 -7.91 -6.00
C LEU A 164 11.44 -6.91 -5.25
N THR A 165 10.52 -6.26 -5.96
CA THR A 165 9.50 -5.41 -5.34
C THR A 165 8.59 -6.21 -4.41
N GLY A 166 8.18 -7.41 -4.83
CA GLY A 166 7.36 -8.29 -4.00
C GLY A 166 8.08 -8.81 -2.75
N VAL A 167 9.40 -9.06 -2.84
CA VAL A 167 10.23 -9.42 -1.66
C VAL A 167 10.24 -8.27 -0.66
N LEU A 168 10.55 -7.03 -1.10
CA LEU A 168 10.55 -5.86 -0.23
C LEU A 168 9.15 -5.55 0.34
N GLN A 169 8.10 -5.77 -0.45
CA GLN A 169 6.72 -5.69 0.04
C GLN A 169 6.42 -6.75 1.10
N GLY A 170 6.96 -7.95 0.95
CA GLY A 170 6.82 -9.02 1.95
C GLY A 170 7.47 -8.66 3.29
N ILE A 171 8.62 -7.98 3.27
CA ILE A 171 9.25 -7.44 4.48
C ILE A 171 8.38 -6.35 5.12
N ALA A 172 7.62 -5.62 4.34
CA ALA A 172 6.73 -4.57 4.82
C ALA A 172 5.45 -5.10 5.55
N VAL A 173 5.34 -6.39 5.79
CA VAL A 173 4.39 -6.97 6.73
C VAL A 173 4.75 -6.61 8.18
N LEU A 174 6.03 -6.31 8.46
CA LEU A 174 6.48 -5.88 9.77
C LEU A 174 5.89 -4.51 10.14
N PRO A 175 5.31 -4.36 11.36
CA PRO A 175 4.77 -3.10 11.82
C PRO A 175 5.81 -1.96 11.75
N GLY A 176 5.38 -0.79 11.31
CA GLY A 176 6.27 0.36 11.10
C GLY A 176 6.95 0.39 9.73
N VAL A 177 7.03 -0.73 9.01
CA VAL A 177 7.52 -0.73 7.63
C VAL A 177 6.40 -0.30 6.69
N SER A 178 6.63 0.80 5.96
CA SER A 178 5.67 1.28 4.97
C SER A 178 5.66 0.38 3.74
N ARG A 179 4.52 -0.21 3.42
CA ARG A 179 4.34 -1.02 2.21
C ARG A 179 4.56 -0.18 0.94
N SER A 180 3.92 1.00 0.86
CA SER A 180 4.11 1.93 -0.26
C SER A 180 5.56 2.44 -0.33
N GLY A 181 6.17 2.77 0.80
CA GLY A 181 7.58 3.15 0.89
C GLY A 181 8.51 2.06 0.38
N ALA A 182 8.34 0.83 0.81
CA ALA A 182 9.16 -0.32 0.39
C ALA A 182 9.04 -0.60 -1.11
N THR A 183 7.82 -0.63 -1.66
CA THR A 183 7.59 -0.93 -3.08
C THR A 183 8.05 0.19 -4.01
N ILE A 184 7.80 1.45 -3.66
CA ILE A 184 8.29 2.61 -4.42
C ILE A 184 9.82 2.63 -4.40
N SER A 185 10.43 2.47 -3.23
CA SER A 185 11.90 2.44 -3.09
C SER A 185 12.51 1.27 -3.88
N ALA A 186 11.91 0.09 -3.81
CA ALA A 186 12.36 -1.07 -4.58
C ALA A 186 12.42 -0.78 -6.08
N LEU A 187 11.40 -0.15 -6.62
CA LEU A 187 11.31 0.16 -8.05
C LEU A 187 12.25 1.29 -8.45
N THR A 188 12.30 2.37 -7.68
CA THR A 188 13.13 3.54 -8.00
C THR A 188 14.64 3.25 -7.91
N ILE A 189 15.08 2.46 -6.93
CA ILE A 189 16.47 1.98 -6.84
C ILE A 189 16.86 1.13 -8.08
N GLN A 190 15.88 0.41 -8.67
CA GLN A 190 16.09 -0.35 -9.89
C GLN A 190 16.01 0.51 -11.17
N GLY A 191 15.88 1.82 -11.06
CA GLY A 191 15.87 2.77 -12.17
C GLY A 191 14.50 2.95 -12.84
N ILE A 192 13.42 2.48 -12.22
CA ILE A 192 12.05 2.77 -12.69
C ILE A 192 11.72 4.23 -12.33
N ASP A 193 11.11 4.92 -13.26
CA ASP A 193 10.64 6.30 -13.05
C ASP A 193 9.73 6.41 -11.82
N LYS A 194 9.86 7.50 -11.06
CA LYS A 194 9.13 7.71 -9.80
C LYS A 194 7.62 7.66 -9.97
N GLN A 195 7.08 8.21 -11.04
CA GLN A 195 5.64 8.20 -11.31
C GLN A 195 5.17 6.77 -11.65
N ALA A 196 5.94 6.06 -12.48
CA ALA A 196 5.67 4.66 -12.81
C ALA A 196 5.76 3.77 -11.58
N ALA A 197 6.81 3.94 -10.76
CA ALA A 197 7.02 3.21 -9.52
C ALA A 197 5.85 3.41 -8.53
N THR A 198 5.42 4.66 -8.34
CA THR A 198 4.30 4.99 -7.45
C THR A 198 2.98 4.42 -7.97
N THR A 199 2.71 4.56 -9.26
CA THR A 199 1.49 4.04 -9.87
C THR A 199 1.45 2.51 -9.78
N PHE A 200 2.58 1.83 -10.06
CA PHE A 200 2.68 0.37 -9.93
C PHE A 200 2.50 -0.08 -8.48
N SER A 201 3.12 0.61 -7.51
CA SER A 201 2.94 0.36 -6.08
C SER A 201 1.46 0.44 -5.66
N PHE A 202 0.74 1.45 -6.13
CA PHE A 202 -0.68 1.61 -5.83
C PHE A 202 -1.55 0.56 -6.54
N LEU A 203 -1.23 0.16 -7.78
CA LEU A 203 -1.89 -0.97 -8.44
C LEU A 203 -1.65 -2.28 -7.69
N LEU A 204 -0.42 -2.51 -7.23
CA LEU A 204 -0.04 -3.69 -6.46
C LEU A 204 -0.78 -3.76 -5.11
N SER A 205 -1.17 -2.61 -4.54
CA SER A 205 -1.96 -2.59 -3.32
C SER A 205 -3.34 -3.24 -3.47
N ILE A 206 -3.95 -3.17 -4.64
CA ILE A 206 -5.31 -3.68 -4.87
C ILE A 206 -5.42 -5.17 -4.55
N PRO A 207 -4.68 -6.09 -5.20
CA PRO A 207 -4.76 -7.51 -4.89
C PRO A 207 -4.30 -7.84 -3.47
N ILE A 208 -3.34 -7.09 -2.92
CA ILE A 208 -2.85 -7.32 -1.55
C ILE A 208 -3.89 -6.94 -0.51
N ILE A 209 -4.53 -5.78 -0.62
CA ILE A 209 -5.60 -5.37 0.31
C ILE A 209 -6.80 -6.34 0.22
N ILE A 210 -7.17 -6.76 -0.99
CA ILE A 210 -8.23 -7.76 -1.15
C ILE A 210 -7.82 -9.08 -0.48
N GLY A 211 -6.61 -9.54 -0.73
CA GLY A 211 -6.10 -10.80 -0.17
C GLY A 211 -6.01 -10.77 1.37
N SER A 212 -5.49 -9.69 1.96
CA SER A 212 -5.42 -9.54 3.42
C SER A 212 -6.82 -9.43 4.04
N ALA A 213 -7.72 -8.64 3.45
CA ALA A 213 -9.08 -8.51 3.93
C ALA A 213 -9.85 -9.85 3.91
N LEU A 214 -9.68 -10.64 2.85
CA LEU A 214 -10.27 -11.98 2.77
C LEU A 214 -9.67 -12.91 3.84
N TYR A 215 -8.34 -12.91 3.97
CA TYR A 215 -7.64 -13.75 4.93
C TYR A 215 -8.07 -13.43 6.37
N GLU A 216 -8.04 -12.16 6.76
CA GLU A 216 -8.42 -11.70 8.09
C GLU A 216 -9.92 -11.92 8.37
N SER A 217 -10.77 -11.79 7.34
CA SER A 217 -12.21 -12.12 7.47
C SER A 217 -12.45 -13.61 7.76
N LEU A 218 -11.65 -14.51 7.19
CA LEU A 218 -11.72 -15.95 7.49
C LEU A 218 -11.29 -16.26 8.93
N ASP A 219 -10.22 -15.59 9.41
CA ASP A 219 -9.76 -15.70 10.81
C ASP A 219 -10.88 -15.26 11.79
N LEU A 220 -11.57 -14.14 11.51
CA LEU A 220 -12.69 -13.64 12.32
C LEU A 220 -13.87 -14.62 12.40
N ILE A 221 -14.21 -15.25 11.27
CA ILE A 221 -15.30 -16.26 11.24
C ILE A 221 -14.93 -17.49 12.08
N SER A 222 -13.65 -17.91 12.01
CA SER A 222 -13.16 -19.09 12.73
C SER A 222 -13.16 -18.91 14.26
N VAL A 223 -12.87 -17.70 14.73
CA VAL A 223 -12.72 -17.37 16.17
C VAL A 223 -14.07 -16.93 16.80
N LYS A 224 -15.15 -16.77 16.02
CA LYS A 224 -16.46 -16.30 16.50
C LYS A 224 -16.37 -15.03 17.36
N VAL A 225 -15.51 -14.08 16.97
CA VAL A 225 -15.36 -12.82 17.68
C VAL A 225 -16.65 -12.01 17.58
N ALA A 226 -17.24 -11.69 18.73
CA ALA A 226 -18.39 -10.79 18.76
C ALA A 226 -17.95 -9.39 18.29
N ILE A 227 -18.63 -8.87 17.26
CA ILE A 227 -18.38 -7.50 16.77
C ILE A 227 -19.01 -6.54 17.79
N SER A 228 -18.17 -6.00 18.69
CA SER A 228 -18.59 -5.05 19.72
C SER A 228 -18.54 -3.58 19.28
N ILE A 229 -18.37 -3.33 17.97
CA ILE A 229 -18.23 -1.98 17.42
C ILE A 229 -19.56 -1.53 16.82
N SER A 230 -19.93 -0.28 17.11
CA SER A 230 -21.12 0.33 16.54
C SER A 230 -21.03 0.34 14.99
N PRO A 231 -22.10 -0.06 14.27
CA PRO A 231 -22.15 0.04 12.81
C PRO A 231 -21.85 1.45 12.30
N TRP A 232 -22.25 2.48 13.02
CA TRP A 232 -21.96 3.87 12.67
C TRP A 232 -20.47 4.21 12.75
N ALA A 233 -19.75 3.68 13.75
CA ALA A 233 -18.31 3.85 13.85
C ALA A 233 -17.59 3.19 12.66
N ILE A 234 -18.03 2.00 12.23
CA ILE A 234 -17.48 1.32 11.05
C ILE A 234 -17.70 2.16 9.79
N ILE A 235 -18.93 2.65 9.57
CA ILE A 235 -19.26 3.47 8.39
C ILE A 235 -18.44 4.76 8.38
N VAL A 236 -18.35 5.47 9.50
CA VAL A 236 -17.59 6.72 9.61
C VAL A 236 -16.09 6.45 9.39
N GLY A 237 -15.54 5.40 9.99
CA GLY A 237 -14.14 4.99 9.77
C GLY A 237 -13.85 4.67 8.30
N MET A 238 -14.70 3.88 7.64
CA MET A 238 -14.54 3.54 6.22
C MET A 238 -14.62 4.78 5.31
N ILE A 239 -15.60 5.64 5.53
CA ILE A 239 -15.79 6.86 4.72
C ILE A 239 -14.61 7.81 4.92
N SER A 240 -14.15 8.01 6.15
CA SER A 240 -12.99 8.87 6.44
C SER A 240 -11.70 8.30 5.85
N ALA A 241 -11.47 6.97 5.92
CA ALA A 241 -10.34 6.31 5.26
C ALA A 241 -10.41 6.42 3.74
N PHE A 242 -11.61 6.29 3.16
CA PHE A 242 -11.81 6.48 1.73
C PHE A 242 -11.49 7.92 1.29
N LEU A 243 -12.05 8.92 1.94
CA LEU A 243 -11.90 10.33 1.56
C LEU A 243 -10.46 10.80 1.75
N SER A 244 -9.85 10.51 2.90
CA SER A 244 -8.47 10.86 3.19
C SER A 244 -7.49 10.10 2.30
N GLY A 245 -7.75 8.82 2.01
CA GLY A 245 -6.98 8.02 1.06
C GLY A 245 -7.03 8.56 -0.36
N LEU A 246 -8.20 8.98 -0.82
CA LEU A 246 -8.36 9.60 -2.13
C LEU A 246 -7.56 10.91 -2.25
N LEU A 247 -7.56 11.71 -1.19
CA LEU A 247 -6.75 12.94 -1.11
C LEU A 247 -5.25 12.61 -1.09
N ALA A 248 -4.84 11.63 -0.29
CA ALA A 248 -3.45 11.19 -0.18
C ALA A 248 -2.90 10.70 -1.52
N ILE A 249 -3.63 9.86 -2.25
CA ILE A 249 -3.23 9.38 -3.58
C ILE A 249 -3.02 10.54 -4.55
N LYS A 250 -4.01 11.44 -4.67
CA LYS A 250 -3.93 12.59 -5.58
C LYS A 250 -2.78 13.53 -5.22
N PHE A 251 -2.62 13.80 -3.93
CA PHE A 251 -1.54 14.63 -3.41
C PHE A 251 -0.18 14.00 -3.70
N PHE A 252 0.01 12.72 -3.39
CA PHE A 252 1.30 12.06 -3.51
C PHE A 252 1.71 11.86 -4.98
N LEU A 253 0.79 11.49 -5.86
CA LEU A 253 1.07 11.39 -7.31
C LEU A 253 1.51 12.74 -7.91
N LYS A 254 0.97 13.85 -7.42
CA LYS A 254 1.39 15.20 -7.83
C LYS A 254 2.74 15.60 -7.23
N LEU A 255 2.96 15.25 -5.95
CA LEU A 255 4.17 15.59 -5.21
C LEU A 255 5.39 14.88 -5.79
N ILE A 256 5.29 13.56 -6.06
CA ILE A 256 6.42 12.74 -6.50
C ILE A 256 6.99 13.17 -7.85
N GLN A 257 6.21 13.86 -8.68
CA GLN A 257 6.65 14.37 -9.98
C GLN A 257 7.59 15.58 -9.87
N LYS A 258 7.51 16.34 -8.78
CA LYS A 258 8.18 17.64 -8.66
C LYS A 258 9.10 17.75 -7.45
N HIS A 259 8.92 16.90 -6.46
CA HIS A 259 9.60 17.01 -5.17
C HIS A 259 10.26 15.71 -4.75
N SER A 260 11.26 15.85 -3.89
CA SER A 260 11.91 14.73 -3.21
C SER A 260 10.98 14.14 -2.13
N ILE A 261 11.11 12.83 -1.92
CA ILE A 261 10.45 12.12 -0.81
C ILE A 261 11.30 12.09 0.47
N THR A 262 12.43 12.79 0.50
CA THR A 262 13.33 12.89 1.67
C THR A 262 12.60 13.39 2.92
N GLY A 263 11.60 14.27 2.77
CA GLY A 263 10.78 14.71 3.89
C GLY A 263 10.07 13.58 4.62
N PHE A 264 9.58 12.58 3.88
CA PHE A 264 8.99 11.38 4.48
C PHE A 264 10.04 10.49 5.14
N ALA A 265 11.26 10.40 4.58
CA ALA A 265 12.37 9.69 5.21
C ALA A 265 12.74 10.32 6.55
N ILE A 266 12.87 11.64 6.61
CA ILE A 266 13.16 12.36 7.87
C ILE A 266 12.01 12.15 8.87
N TYR A 267 10.76 12.27 8.46
CA TYR A 267 9.60 12.07 9.30
C TYR A 267 9.59 10.65 9.93
N THR A 268 9.76 9.62 9.10
CA THR A 268 9.77 8.23 9.60
C THR A 268 10.98 7.92 10.47
N LEU A 269 12.14 8.56 10.22
CA LEU A 269 13.30 8.43 11.10
C LEU A 269 13.02 9.00 12.48
N LEU A 270 12.53 10.25 12.54
CA LEU A 270 12.22 10.91 13.81
C LEU A 270 11.15 10.16 14.59
N LEU A 271 10.09 9.71 13.90
CA LEU A 271 9.05 8.91 14.52
C LEU A 271 9.58 7.56 15.03
N GLY A 272 10.44 6.90 14.24
CA GLY A 272 11.07 5.65 14.64
C GLY A 272 11.94 5.78 15.88
N ILE A 273 12.74 6.84 15.97
CA ILE A 273 13.54 7.17 17.17
C ILE A 273 12.62 7.45 18.35
N ALA A 274 11.61 8.30 18.18
CA ALA A 274 10.68 8.67 19.24
C ALA A 274 9.97 7.44 19.82
N VAL A 275 9.45 6.56 18.96
CA VAL A 275 8.78 5.31 19.38
C VAL A 275 9.73 4.34 20.07
N SER A 276 11.00 4.26 19.63
CA SER A 276 12.00 3.37 20.25
C SER A 276 12.48 3.84 21.61
N VAL A 277 12.44 5.15 21.88
CA VAL A 277 12.93 5.73 23.15
C VAL A 277 11.81 5.85 24.19
N TYR A 278 10.57 5.99 23.75
CA TYR A 278 9.45 6.20 24.66
C TYR A 278 8.89 4.87 25.18
N PRO A 279 9.01 4.57 26.50
CA PRO A 279 8.63 3.26 27.07
C PRO A 279 7.17 2.86 26.88
N PHE A 280 6.30 3.83 26.59
CA PHE A 280 4.87 3.62 26.38
C PHE A 280 4.58 2.80 25.08
N PHE A 281 5.52 2.79 24.14
CA PHE A 281 5.37 2.08 22.86
C PHE A 281 6.13 0.73 22.81
N LEU A 282 6.84 0.39 23.87
CA LEU A 282 7.52 -0.89 24.06
C LEU A 282 6.64 -1.86 24.87
#